data_525c8a56a21abcd730ccdfa72289be81
#
_entry.id   525c8a56a21abcd730ccdfa72289be81
#
_cell.length_a   1.000
_cell.length_b   1.000
_cell.length_c   1.000
_cell.angle_alpha   90.00
_cell.angle_beta   90.00
_cell.angle_gamma   90.00
#
_symmetry.space_group_name_H-M   'P 1'
#
loop_
_entity.id
_entity.type
_entity.pdbx_description
1 polymer ?
#
loop_
_entity_poly.entity_id
_entity_poly.type
_entity_poly.pdbx_seq_one_letter_code
_entity_poly.pdbx_strand_id
1 'polypeptide(L)'
;MKKCCPAFPIAFVIIFAVGAFIYYQYSFSAISKIDFSQFPFYYAKEKEVVLFEPKKKQYQLCFFSSNQERGMDFLKEQQIKNPKEEILAVDLYQKDEKQTEGIVFLRIGSKTLLGLIHQFELRDVPQCFFIRQSEESPMLYQRPKEIGIYKLLNFKQQK
;
A
#
# COMPACT_ATOMS: atom_id res chain seq x y z
N MET A 1 -16.86 44.07 40.09
CA MET A 1 -16.60 43.58 38.70
C MET A 1 -15.75 42.31 38.80
N LYS A 2 -16.34 41.16 38.50
CA LYS A 2 -15.63 39.87 38.51
C LYS A 2 -14.71 39.82 37.27
N LYS A 3 -13.42 39.81 37.47
CA LYS A 3 -12.43 39.59 36.39
C LYS A 3 -12.62 38.17 35.91
N CYS A 4 -13.29 37.95 34.78
CA CYS A 4 -13.25 36.66 34.08
C CYS A 4 -11.81 36.39 33.69
N CYS A 5 -11.24 35.33 34.26
CA CYS A 5 -9.90 34.87 33.92
C CYS A 5 -9.86 34.52 32.43
N PRO A 6 -9.05 35.22 31.62
CA PRO A 6 -8.93 34.91 30.18
C PRO A 6 -8.15 33.58 29.91
N ALA A 7 -7.71 32.94 30.99
CA ALA A 7 -6.95 31.69 30.90
C ALA A 7 -7.78 30.48 30.36
N PHE A 8 -9.10 30.48 30.60
CA PHE A 8 -9.95 29.35 30.21
C PHE A 8 -10.05 29.18 28.68
N PRO A 9 -10.30 30.22 27.87
CA PRO A 9 -10.35 30.06 26.42
C PRO A 9 -8.98 29.71 25.83
N ILE A 10 -7.89 30.23 26.41
CA ILE A 10 -6.54 29.92 25.96
C ILE A 10 -6.17 28.45 26.20
N ALA A 11 -6.50 27.92 27.40
CA ALA A 11 -6.26 26.50 27.71
C ALA A 11 -7.05 25.58 26.75
N PHE A 12 -8.30 25.94 26.43
CA PHE A 12 -9.12 25.17 25.49
C PHE A 12 -8.53 25.12 24.08
N VAL A 13 -8.04 26.25 23.58
CA VAL A 13 -7.39 26.33 22.26
C VAL A 13 -6.11 25.46 22.22
N ILE A 14 -5.32 25.49 23.30
CA ILE A 14 -4.09 24.69 23.39
C ILE A 14 -4.43 23.19 23.37
N ILE A 15 -5.42 22.75 24.17
CA ILE A 15 -5.83 21.34 24.23
C ILE A 15 -6.34 20.89 22.86
N PHE A 16 -7.13 21.72 22.16
CA PHE A 16 -7.65 21.41 20.85
C PHE A 16 -6.53 21.33 19.80
N ALA A 17 -5.58 22.27 19.83
CA ALA A 17 -4.43 22.28 18.93
C ALA A 17 -3.52 21.04 19.13
N VAL A 18 -3.25 20.66 20.39
CA VAL A 18 -2.46 19.46 20.71
C VAL A 18 -3.21 18.19 20.29
N GLY A 19 -4.51 18.11 20.56
CA GLY A 19 -5.33 16.98 20.14
C GLY A 19 -5.39 16.84 18.62
N ALA A 20 -5.58 17.93 17.90
CA ALA A 20 -5.55 17.95 16.44
C ALA A 20 -4.16 17.56 15.88
N PHE A 21 -3.08 18.02 16.51
CA PHE A 21 -1.72 17.66 16.12
C PHE A 21 -1.42 16.16 16.35
N ILE A 22 -1.83 15.61 17.49
CA ILE A 22 -1.69 14.17 17.79
C ILE A 22 -2.52 13.35 16.81
N TYR A 23 -3.77 13.74 16.56
CA TYR A 23 -4.64 13.09 15.58
C TYR A 23 -4.03 13.13 14.17
N TYR A 24 -3.51 14.30 13.77
CA TYR A 24 -2.82 14.46 12.48
C TYR A 24 -1.61 13.55 12.38
N GLN A 25 -0.73 13.54 13.38
CA GLN A 25 0.44 12.66 13.44
C GLN A 25 0.05 11.18 13.38
N TYR A 26 -0.98 10.77 14.11
CA TYR A 26 -1.45 9.40 14.11
C TYR A 26 -2.06 8.99 12.77
N SER A 27 -2.91 9.82 12.17
CA SER A 27 -3.52 9.57 10.86
C SER A 27 -2.50 9.52 9.72
N PHE A 28 -1.48 10.39 9.76
CA PHE A 28 -0.44 10.41 8.73
C PHE A 28 0.72 9.44 8.97
N SER A 29 0.81 8.84 10.16
CA SER A 29 1.81 7.83 10.46
C SER A 29 1.33 6.40 10.22
N ALA A 30 0.10 6.20 9.79
CA ALA A 30 -0.40 4.90 9.35
C ALA A 30 0.40 4.47 8.11
N ILE A 31 1.55 3.84 8.35
CA ILE A 31 2.36 3.24 7.30
C ILE A 31 1.62 1.98 6.85
N SER A 32 1.31 1.90 5.56
CA SER A 32 0.74 0.69 4.99
C SER A 32 1.77 -0.43 5.11
N LYS A 33 1.47 -1.43 5.93
CA LYS A 33 2.34 -2.58 6.22
C LYS A 33 1.69 -3.86 5.71
N ILE A 34 2.48 -4.78 5.22
CA ILE A 34 2.05 -6.14 4.87
C ILE A 34 2.92 -7.11 5.64
N ASP A 35 2.28 -7.96 6.43
CA ASP A 35 2.95 -9.05 7.12
C ASP A 35 2.62 -10.36 6.40
N PHE A 36 3.57 -10.87 5.63
CA PHE A 36 3.43 -12.12 4.89
C PHE A 36 3.37 -13.35 5.81
N SER A 37 3.70 -13.21 7.10
CA SER A 37 3.54 -14.29 8.08
C SER A 37 2.11 -14.42 8.60
N GLN A 38 1.40 -13.29 8.72
CA GLN A 38 0.02 -13.27 9.22
C GLN A 38 -1.01 -13.44 8.10
N PHE A 39 -0.69 -12.97 6.90
CA PHE A 39 -1.56 -13.01 5.75
C PHE A 39 -0.95 -13.94 4.68
N PRO A 40 -1.49 -15.14 4.50
CA PRO A 40 -0.98 -16.07 3.50
C PRO A 40 -1.29 -15.57 2.09
N PHE A 41 -0.24 -15.41 1.30
CA PHE A 41 -0.30 -15.14 -0.12
C PHE A 41 0.10 -16.40 -0.86
N TYR A 42 -0.62 -16.75 -1.90
CA TYR A 42 -0.37 -17.93 -2.71
C TYR A 42 -0.12 -17.54 -4.15
N TYR A 43 0.61 -18.37 -4.86
CA TYR A 43 0.78 -18.24 -6.30
C TYR A 43 0.72 -19.61 -6.96
N ALA A 44 0.28 -19.65 -8.22
CA ALA A 44 0.25 -20.89 -8.99
C ALA A 44 1.64 -21.16 -9.57
N LYS A 45 2.21 -22.32 -9.26
CA LYS A 45 3.42 -22.84 -9.86
C LYS A 45 3.09 -24.14 -10.57
N GLU A 46 3.13 -24.12 -11.92
CA GLU A 46 2.73 -25.25 -12.77
C GLU A 46 1.29 -25.70 -12.50
N LYS A 47 1.10 -26.74 -11.68
CA LYS A 47 -0.22 -27.29 -11.28
C LYS A 47 -0.51 -27.20 -9.79
N GLU A 48 0.41 -26.62 -9.04
CA GLU A 48 0.31 -26.54 -7.57
C GLU A 48 0.15 -25.08 -7.12
N VAL A 49 -0.54 -24.91 -6.01
CA VAL A 49 -0.67 -23.63 -5.32
C VAL A 49 0.34 -23.61 -4.20
N VAL A 50 1.28 -22.69 -4.27
CA VAL A 50 2.41 -22.60 -3.34
C VAL A 50 2.29 -21.32 -2.51
N LEU A 51 2.66 -21.38 -1.24
CA LEU A 51 2.74 -20.21 -0.38
C LEU A 51 3.87 -19.30 -0.88
N PHE A 52 3.56 -18.01 -1.01
CA PHE A 52 4.55 -17.02 -1.38
C PHE A 52 5.39 -16.62 -0.18
N GLU A 53 6.69 -16.80 -0.29
CA GLU A 53 7.67 -16.35 0.69
C GLU A 53 8.54 -15.26 0.05
N PRO A 54 8.53 -14.03 0.57
CA PRO A 54 9.32 -12.95 0.01
C PRO A 54 10.82 -13.19 0.25
N LYS A 55 11.62 -13.07 -0.81
CA LYS A 55 13.07 -13.28 -0.79
C LYS A 55 13.88 -12.01 -1.05
N LYS A 56 13.25 -10.99 -1.62
CA LYS A 56 13.90 -9.72 -1.98
C LYS A 56 13.58 -8.65 -0.95
N LYS A 57 14.48 -7.69 -0.79
CA LYS A 57 14.29 -6.57 0.13
C LYS A 57 13.24 -5.56 -0.33
N GLN A 58 12.93 -5.55 -1.63
CA GLN A 58 11.98 -4.61 -2.22
C GLN A 58 11.19 -5.29 -3.32
N TYR A 59 9.90 -4.95 -3.40
CA TYR A 59 8.98 -5.37 -4.45
C TYR A 59 8.12 -4.20 -4.90
N GLN A 60 7.56 -4.34 -6.07
CA GLN A 60 6.48 -3.47 -6.54
C GLN A 60 5.15 -4.22 -6.40
N LEU A 61 4.32 -3.83 -5.43
CA LEU A 61 2.99 -4.40 -5.21
C LEU A 61 1.98 -3.67 -6.10
N CYS A 62 1.34 -4.40 -7.00
CA CYS A 62 0.37 -3.86 -7.94
C CYS A 62 -1.00 -4.50 -7.74
N PHE A 63 -2.01 -3.67 -7.62
CA PHE A 63 -3.41 -4.08 -7.64
C PHE A 63 -4.01 -3.76 -9.00
N PHE A 64 -4.68 -4.70 -9.60
CA PHE A 64 -5.29 -4.55 -10.90
C PHE A 64 -6.60 -5.32 -11.01
N SER A 65 -7.32 -5.15 -12.09
CA SER A 65 -8.54 -5.87 -12.40
C SER A 65 -8.38 -6.59 -13.73
N SER A 66 -8.48 -7.91 -13.71
CA SER A 66 -8.48 -8.73 -14.92
C SER A 66 -9.73 -8.53 -15.81
N ASN A 67 -10.76 -7.86 -15.29
CA ASN A 67 -11.94 -7.48 -16.07
C ASN A 67 -11.75 -6.16 -16.85
N GLN A 68 -10.65 -5.44 -16.60
CA GLN A 68 -10.31 -4.24 -17.38
C GLN A 68 -9.33 -4.62 -18.49
N GLU A 69 -9.63 -4.25 -19.73
CA GLU A 69 -8.80 -4.57 -20.91
C GLU A 69 -7.33 -4.14 -20.77
N ARG A 70 -7.07 -3.06 -20.06
CA ARG A 70 -5.72 -2.49 -19.88
C ARG A 70 -4.99 -2.98 -18.62
N GLY A 71 -5.57 -3.86 -17.81
CA GLY A 71 -4.96 -4.30 -16.56
C GLY A 71 -3.62 -5.00 -16.77
N MET A 72 -3.55 -5.93 -17.72
CA MET A 72 -2.33 -6.67 -18.04
C MET A 72 -1.28 -5.80 -18.75
N ASP A 73 -1.69 -4.91 -19.64
CA ASP A 73 -0.78 -4.01 -20.34
C ASP A 73 -0.11 -3.04 -19.37
N PHE A 74 -0.86 -2.55 -18.39
CA PHE A 74 -0.34 -1.72 -17.31
C PHE A 74 0.78 -2.44 -16.52
N LEU A 75 0.59 -3.72 -16.16
CA LEU A 75 1.63 -4.49 -15.46
C LEU A 75 2.91 -4.63 -16.28
N LYS A 76 2.77 -4.91 -17.58
CA LYS A 76 3.93 -4.97 -18.52
C LYS A 76 4.64 -3.63 -18.62
N GLU A 77 3.89 -2.52 -18.71
CA GLU A 77 4.48 -1.19 -18.71
C GLU A 77 5.25 -0.89 -17.41
N GLN A 78 4.71 -1.29 -16.25
CA GLN A 78 5.40 -1.13 -14.97
C GLN A 78 6.70 -1.96 -14.92
N GLN A 79 6.69 -3.18 -15.45
CA GLN A 79 7.87 -4.03 -15.54
C GLN A 79 8.96 -3.40 -16.42
N ILE A 80 8.57 -2.82 -17.56
CA ILE A 80 9.49 -2.11 -18.45
C ILE A 80 10.09 -0.87 -17.77
N LYS A 81 9.28 -0.13 -17.01
CA LYS A 81 9.73 1.06 -16.26
C LYS A 81 10.69 0.71 -15.12
N ASN A 82 10.48 -0.42 -14.47
CA ASN A 82 11.23 -0.86 -13.29
C ASN A 82 11.76 -2.30 -13.45
N PRO A 83 12.66 -2.57 -14.38
CA PRO A 83 13.08 -3.93 -14.73
C PRO A 83 13.87 -4.66 -13.63
N LYS A 84 14.36 -3.93 -12.64
CA LYS A 84 15.10 -4.49 -11.49
C LYS A 84 14.19 -5.01 -10.38
N GLU A 85 12.96 -4.54 -10.35
CA GLU A 85 12.00 -4.84 -9.29
C GLU A 85 11.04 -5.94 -9.76
N GLU A 86 10.80 -6.91 -8.88
CA GLU A 86 9.79 -7.93 -9.13
C GLU A 86 8.41 -7.40 -8.76
N ILE A 87 7.47 -7.60 -9.65
CA ILE A 87 6.09 -7.16 -9.46
C ILE A 87 5.30 -8.27 -8.75
N LEU A 88 4.68 -7.92 -7.63
CA LEU A 88 3.68 -8.73 -6.95
C LEU A 88 2.30 -8.23 -7.40
N ALA A 89 1.67 -8.96 -8.31
CA ALA A 89 0.40 -8.57 -8.90
C ALA A 89 -0.77 -9.23 -8.18
N VAL A 90 -1.71 -8.44 -7.67
CA VAL A 90 -2.93 -8.89 -7.00
C VAL A 90 -4.13 -8.50 -7.86
N ASP A 91 -4.80 -9.50 -8.44
CA ASP A 91 -6.04 -9.30 -9.16
C ASP A 91 -7.21 -9.19 -8.18
N LEU A 92 -8.01 -8.13 -8.30
CA LEU A 92 -9.21 -7.95 -7.47
C LEU A 92 -10.26 -9.05 -7.71
N TYR A 93 -10.28 -9.66 -8.88
CA TYR A 93 -11.18 -10.77 -9.23
C TYR A 93 -10.57 -12.15 -8.99
N GLN A 94 -9.30 -12.22 -8.56
CA GLN A 94 -8.60 -13.48 -8.22
C GLN A 94 -8.64 -14.51 -9.35
N LYS A 95 -8.60 -14.06 -10.62
CA LYS A 95 -8.53 -14.96 -11.77
C LYS A 95 -7.18 -15.67 -11.83
N ASP A 96 -7.20 -16.84 -12.50
CA ASP A 96 -6.00 -17.63 -12.74
C ASP A 96 -5.18 -17.03 -13.88
N GLU A 97 -4.17 -16.26 -13.51
CA GLU A 97 -3.19 -15.75 -14.46
C GLU A 97 -1.93 -16.63 -14.45
N LYS A 98 -1.38 -16.88 -15.64
CA LYS A 98 -0.12 -17.60 -15.77
C LYS A 98 1.03 -16.72 -15.29
N GLN A 99 1.90 -17.30 -14.49
CA GLN A 99 3.12 -16.62 -14.03
C GLN A 99 3.94 -16.17 -15.25
N THR A 100 4.44 -14.95 -15.19
CA THR A 100 5.26 -14.33 -16.23
C THR A 100 6.58 -13.91 -15.61
N GLU A 101 7.65 -13.95 -16.36
CA GLU A 101 8.95 -13.52 -15.88
C GLU A 101 8.89 -12.09 -15.32
N GLY A 102 9.34 -11.91 -14.08
CA GLY A 102 9.31 -10.62 -13.37
C GLY A 102 7.97 -10.21 -12.79
N ILE A 103 6.88 -10.97 -13.01
CA ILE A 103 5.55 -10.70 -12.44
C ILE A 103 5.05 -11.96 -11.75
N VAL A 104 4.84 -11.88 -10.43
CA VAL A 104 4.25 -12.94 -9.62
C VAL A 104 2.80 -12.60 -9.34
N PHE A 105 1.87 -13.40 -9.88
CA PHE A 105 0.44 -13.24 -9.63
C PHE A 105 0.08 -13.90 -8.30
N LEU A 106 -0.30 -13.06 -7.34
CA LEU A 106 -0.63 -13.49 -5.99
C LEU A 106 -2.14 -13.65 -5.81
N ARG A 107 -2.50 -14.73 -5.12
CA ARG A 107 -3.85 -15.01 -4.65
C ARG A 107 -3.91 -14.81 -3.15
N ILE A 108 -4.99 -14.22 -2.70
CA ILE A 108 -5.22 -13.93 -1.28
C ILE A 108 -6.69 -14.15 -0.94
N GLY A 109 -6.96 -14.45 0.32
CA GLY A 109 -8.34 -14.55 0.79
C GLY A 109 -9.07 -13.22 0.71
N SER A 110 -10.38 -13.24 0.47
CA SER A 110 -11.22 -12.04 0.32
C SER A 110 -11.11 -11.09 1.51
N LYS A 111 -11.02 -11.61 2.73
CA LYS A 111 -10.84 -10.79 3.95
C LYS A 111 -9.51 -10.03 3.93
N THR A 112 -8.44 -10.70 3.52
CA THR A 112 -7.11 -10.09 3.39
C THR A 112 -7.11 -9.04 2.28
N LEU A 113 -7.75 -9.34 1.13
CA LEU A 113 -7.89 -8.40 0.02
C LEU A 113 -8.58 -7.10 0.46
N LEU A 114 -9.71 -7.20 1.14
CA LEU A 114 -10.43 -6.04 1.67
C LEU A 114 -9.57 -5.25 2.66
N GLY A 115 -8.84 -5.95 3.54
CA GLY A 115 -7.91 -5.31 4.46
C GLY A 115 -6.82 -4.52 3.74
N LEU A 116 -6.24 -5.08 2.68
CA LEU A 116 -5.22 -4.40 1.87
C LEU A 116 -5.79 -3.20 1.11
N ILE A 117 -6.98 -3.33 0.51
CA ILE A 117 -7.67 -2.22 -0.16
C ILE A 117 -7.80 -1.02 0.80
N HIS A 118 -8.27 -1.29 2.00
CA HIS A 118 -8.42 -0.25 3.02
C HIS A 118 -7.06 0.31 3.49
N GLN A 119 -6.10 -0.57 3.77
CA GLN A 119 -4.79 -0.19 4.33
C GLN A 119 -3.93 0.60 3.33
N PHE A 120 -4.02 0.26 2.04
CA PHE A 120 -3.31 0.98 0.96
C PHE A 120 -4.14 2.14 0.39
N GLU A 121 -5.34 2.40 0.92
CA GLU A 121 -6.26 3.45 0.46
C GLU A 121 -6.52 3.37 -1.05
N LEU A 122 -6.73 2.14 -1.55
CA LEU A 122 -7.00 1.92 -2.97
C LEU A 122 -8.34 2.54 -3.34
N ARG A 123 -8.31 3.55 -4.18
CA ARG A 123 -9.50 4.22 -4.72
C ARG A 123 -9.80 3.77 -6.14
N ASP A 124 -8.75 3.61 -6.92
CA ASP A 124 -8.80 3.23 -8.32
C ASP A 124 -7.80 2.11 -8.60
N VAL A 125 -8.07 1.31 -9.62
CA VAL A 125 -7.15 0.31 -10.17
C VAL A 125 -7.04 0.52 -11.67
N PRO A 126 -5.87 0.27 -12.26
CA PRO A 126 -4.67 -0.32 -11.68
C PRO A 126 -3.80 0.68 -10.88
N GLN A 127 -3.20 0.23 -9.79
CA GLN A 127 -2.32 1.04 -8.96
C GLN A 127 -1.17 0.20 -8.39
N CYS A 128 0.04 0.75 -8.37
CA CYS A 128 1.23 0.10 -7.84
C CYS A 128 1.90 0.91 -6.73
N PHE A 129 2.50 0.19 -5.80
CA PHE A 129 3.25 0.76 -4.69
C PHE A 129 4.58 0.03 -4.55
N PHE A 130 5.63 0.75 -4.24
CA PHE A 130 6.85 0.12 -3.76
C PHE A 130 6.66 -0.28 -2.30
N ILE A 131 7.03 -1.51 -1.98
CA ILE A 131 7.09 -2.02 -0.61
C ILE A 131 8.51 -2.48 -0.33
N ARG A 132 9.00 -2.14 0.87
CA ARG A 132 10.34 -2.49 1.32
C ARG A 132 10.26 -3.28 2.61
N GLN A 133 11.13 -4.28 2.72
CA GLN A 133 11.29 -5.07 3.94
C GLN A 133 11.59 -4.16 5.13
N SER A 134 10.87 -4.37 6.21
CA SER A 134 11.10 -3.68 7.48
C SER A 134 12.31 -4.25 8.20
N GLU A 135 12.98 -3.43 8.98
CA GLU A 135 14.06 -3.89 9.87
C GLU A 135 13.52 -4.71 11.06
N GLU A 136 12.21 -4.58 11.36
CA GLU A 136 11.56 -5.27 12.49
C GLU A 136 11.40 -6.77 12.25
N SER A 137 11.11 -7.18 10.99
CA SER A 137 10.88 -8.58 10.62
C SER A 137 11.15 -8.81 9.14
N PRO A 138 11.75 -9.96 8.76
CA PRO A 138 11.99 -10.30 7.36
C PRO A 138 10.71 -10.53 6.54
N MET A 139 9.58 -10.83 7.21
CA MET A 139 8.28 -11.05 6.57
C MET A 139 7.40 -9.79 6.55
N LEU A 140 7.83 -8.73 7.21
CA LEU A 140 7.11 -7.46 7.28
C LEU A 140 7.61 -6.51 6.22
N TYR A 141 6.70 -6.06 5.37
CA TYR A 141 6.98 -5.06 4.33
C TYR A 141 6.15 -3.82 4.57
N GLN A 142 6.73 -2.68 4.26
CA GLN A 142 6.06 -1.39 4.44
C GLN A 142 6.25 -0.51 3.22
N ARG A 143 5.24 0.29 2.95
CA ARG A 143 5.33 1.34 1.95
C ARG A 143 6.29 2.42 2.47
N PRO A 144 7.33 2.81 1.72
CA PRO A 144 8.19 3.93 2.11
C PRO A 144 7.33 5.20 2.31
N LYS A 145 7.61 5.96 3.35
CA LYS A 145 6.96 7.27 3.53
C LYS A 145 7.32 8.16 2.35
N GLU A 146 6.34 8.52 1.54
CA GLU A 146 6.53 9.60 0.59
C GLU A 146 6.62 10.90 1.39
N ILE A 147 7.77 11.57 1.34
CA ILE A 147 7.94 12.88 1.95
C ILE A 147 6.95 13.82 1.26
N GLY A 148 6.07 14.47 2.04
CA GLY A 148 4.86 15.17 1.56
C GLY A 148 5.03 16.21 0.44
N ILE A 149 6.26 16.66 0.19
CA ILE A 149 6.60 17.57 -0.90
C ILE A 149 6.38 16.92 -2.29
N TYR A 150 6.63 15.61 -2.43
CA TYR A 150 6.42 14.91 -3.69
C TYR A 150 4.93 14.67 -4.03
N LYS A 151 4.06 14.63 -3.03
CA LYS A 151 2.62 14.50 -3.25
C LYS A 151 2.02 15.73 -3.95
N LEU A 152 2.56 16.91 -3.68
CA LEU A 152 2.15 18.19 -4.32
C LEU A 152 2.65 18.31 -5.77
N LEU A 153 3.79 17.71 -6.11
CA LEU A 153 4.35 17.76 -7.45
C LEU A 153 3.64 16.82 -8.43
N ASN A 154 3.17 15.66 -7.96
CA ASN A 154 2.43 14.70 -8.80
C ASN A 154 1.03 15.19 -9.22
N PHE A 155 0.42 16.12 -8.49
CA PHE A 155 -0.85 16.75 -8.90
C PHE A 155 -0.73 17.62 -10.17
N LYS A 156 0.48 18.08 -10.53
CA LYS A 156 0.72 18.91 -11.73
C LYS A 156 0.95 18.09 -13.01
N GLN A 157 1.17 16.78 -12.93
CA GLN A 157 1.43 15.93 -14.10
C GLN A 157 0.20 15.17 -14.63
N GLN A 158 -0.98 15.32 -13.99
CA GLN A 158 -2.22 14.68 -14.41
C GLN A 158 -3.23 15.63 -15.07
N LYS A 159 -2.72 16.65 -15.78
CA LYS A 159 -3.55 17.46 -16.70
C LYS A 159 -3.17 17.22 -18.13
#